data_bfa17af56a92c2817352646dd5b17917
#
_entry.id   bfa17af56a92c2817352646dd5b17917
#
_cell.length_a   1.000
_cell.length_b   1.000
_cell.length_c   1.000
_cell.angle_alpha   90.00
_cell.angle_beta   90.00
_cell.angle_gamma   90.00
#
_symmetry.space_group_name_H-M   'P 1'
#
loop_
_entity.id
_entity.type
_entity.pdbx_description
1 polymer ?
#
loop_
_entity_poly.entity_id
_entity_poly.type
_entity_poly.pdbx_seq_one_letter_code
_entity_poly.pdbx_strand_id
1 'polypeptide(L)'
;ATTLTVMGDRTGFQWEKPITQNYIDDFVYDKLERVKILPAEICSDEDFVRRVYIDITGLPPTVAQVRQFLESEQPSKQRRDELIDQLVGSKEYIEHWTNRWADLLQVNRKFLGEEGAVALRNWIKHSVATNKPYNQFAHEILTANGSTIENPPAAYYKIIRDPATLMENTTHLFLAVRFNCNKCHDHPFERWTQDQYYSLAAFFSQIGRKEDARFLGKKIGGSAVEGAKPLVEVIFNSGAGEVTHLRTSEVAAPSFPYEHEDTIGEEVPRLEKLAHWITSSDNQYFASSYVNRLWGYMFGVGIIEPIDDIRA
;
A
#
# COMPACT_ATOMS: atom_id res chain seq x y z
N ALA A 1 -8.34 -14.80 -15.42
CA ALA A 1 -9.66 -15.48 -15.36
C ALA A 1 -10.72 -14.53 -15.90
N THR A 2 -11.58 -15.02 -16.78
CA THR A 2 -12.72 -14.23 -17.32
C THR A 2 -13.94 -14.58 -16.50
N THR A 3 -14.59 -13.57 -15.92
CA THR A 3 -15.86 -13.75 -15.23
C THR A 3 -17.01 -13.64 -16.25
N LEU A 4 -17.77 -14.71 -16.41
CA LEU A 4 -18.97 -14.73 -17.22
C LEU A 4 -20.19 -14.56 -16.33
N THR A 5 -20.95 -13.49 -16.52
CA THR A 5 -22.23 -13.30 -15.83
C THR A 5 -23.37 -13.75 -16.72
N VAL A 6 -24.07 -14.79 -16.31
CA VAL A 6 -25.29 -15.25 -16.98
C VAL A 6 -26.48 -14.62 -16.27
N MET A 7 -27.18 -13.74 -16.97
CA MET A 7 -28.38 -13.12 -16.46
C MET A 7 -29.60 -13.97 -16.84
N GLY A 8 -30.46 -14.29 -15.84
CA GLY A 8 -31.76 -14.87 -16.10
C GLY A 8 -32.69 -13.88 -16.84
N ASP A 9 -33.78 -14.39 -17.34
CA ASP A 9 -34.83 -13.53 -17.93
C ASP A 9 -35.40 -12.60 -16.85
N ARG A 10 -35.18 -11.29 -17.03
CA ARG A 10 -35.66 -10.24 -16.14
C ARG A 10 -36.76 -9.43 -16.82
N THR A 11 -37.81 -10.15 -17.25
CA THR A 11 -39.00 -9.53 -17.78
C THR A 11 -39.59 -8.54 -16.79
N GLY A 12 -39.87 -7.32 -17.25
CA GLY A 12 -40.40 -6.25 -16.39
C GLY A 12 -39.35 -5.42 -15.68
N PHE A 13 -38.02 -5.64 -15.94
CA PHE A 13 -37.00 -4.74 -15.41
C PHE A 13 -37.19 -3.34 -15.99
N GLN A 14 -37.35 -2.37 -15.12
CA GLN A 14 -37.36 -0.95 -15.47
C GLN A 14 -36.17 -0.28 -14.77
N TRP A 15 -35.39 0.47 -15.52
CA TRP A 15 -34.26 1.22 -14.99
C TRP A 15 -34.66 2.68 -14.79
N GLU A 16 -34.46 3.13 -13.57
CA GLU A 16 -34.50 4.55 -13.22
C GLU A 16 -33.14 4.92 -12.65
N LYS A 17 -32.41 5.79 -13.37
CA LYS A 17 -31.05 6.18 -12.97
C LYS A 17 -31.13 7.01 -11.70
N PRO A 18 -30.47 6.60 -10.60
CA PRO A 18 -30.41 7.41 -9.38
C PRO A 18 -29.63 8.72 -9.59
N ILE A 19 -29.83 9.68 -8.67
CA ILE A 19 -29.05 10.93 -8.69
C ILE A 19 -27.59 10.60 -8.44
N THR A 20 -26.71 11.00 -9.36
CA THR A 20 -25.25 10.85 -9.24
C THR A 20 -24.67 11.95 -8.34
N GLN A 21 -23.72 11.58 -7.49
CA GLN A 21 -22.99 12.52 -6.65
C GLN A 21 -21.60 12.84 -7.24
N ASN A 22 -21.01 11.89 -7.99
CA ASN A 22 -19.73 12.03 -8.64
C ASN A 22 -19.60 11.07 -9.84
N TYR A 23 -18.49 11.16 -10.57
CA TYR A 23 -18.24 10.36 -11.77
C TYR A 23 -18.18 8.83 -11.53
N ILE A 24 -17.88 8.39 -10.29
CA ILE A 24 -17.85 6.95 -9.96
C ILE A 24 -19.25 6.37 -10.05
N ASP A 25 -20.25 7.13 -9.59
CA ASP A 25 -21.65 6.70 -9.64
C ASP A 25 -22.09 6.45 -11.09
N ASP A 26 -21.64 7.26 -12.05
CA ASP A 26 -21.96 7.06 -13.46
C ASP A 26 -21.48 5.68 -13.95
N PHE A 27 -20.23 5.31 -13.67
CA PHE A 27 -19.72 3.98 -14.03
C PHE A 27 -20.43 2.83 -13.31
N VAL A 28 -20.75 3.02 -12.03
CA VAL A 28 -21.46 2.02 -11.23
C VAL A 28 -22.88 1.82 -11.77
N TYR A 29 -23.62 2.89 -12.01
CA TYR A 29 -24.98 2.83 -12.49
C TYR A 29 -25.09 2.29 -13.91
N ASP A 30 -24.20 2.67 -14.81
CA ASP A 30 -24.13 2.10 -16.15
C ASP A 30 -23.90 0.58 -16.12
N LYS A 31 -23.04 0.10 -15.19
CA LYS A 31 -22.84 -1.33 -15.02
C LYS A 31 -24.07 -2.01 -14.44
N LEU A 32 -24.71 -1.44 -13.43
CA LEU A 32 -25.92 -1.97 -12.82
C LEU A 32 -27.08 -2.07 -13.81
N GLU A 33 -27.28 -1.05 -14.64
CA GLU A 33 -28.27 -1.06 -15.73
C GLU A 33 -28.01 -2.20 -16.72
N ARG A 34 -26.74 -2.31 -17.19
CA ARG A 34 -26.34 -3.37 -18.14
C ARG A 34 -26.57 -4.77 -17.59
N VAL A 35 -26.33 -5.00 -16.28
CA VAL A 35 -26.58 -6.30 -15.62
C VAL A 35 -27.98 -6.41 -15.04
N LYS A 36 -28.86 -5.43 -15.32
CA LYS A 36 -30.26 -5.37 -14.85
C LYS A 36 -30.40 -5.58 -13.34
N ILE A 37 -29.58 -4.87 -12.55
CA ILE A 37 -29.62 -4.86 -11.08
C ILE A 37 -30.03 -3.47 -10.63
N LEU A 38 -31.08 -3.37 -9.84
CA LEU A 38 -31.43 -2.10 -9.21
C LEU A 38 -30.50 -1.85 -8.01
N PRO A 39 -30.00 -0.62 -7.84
CA PRO A 39 -29.26 -0.26 -6.63
C PRO A 39 -30.19 -0.35 -5.42
N ALA A 40 -29.62 -0.65 -4.26
CA ALA A 40 -30.35 -0.56 -3.01
C ALA A 40 -30.63 0.91 -2.67
N GLU A 41 -31.64 1.12 -1.84
CA GLU A 41 -31.93 2.44 -1.27
C GLU A 41 -30.76 2.94 -0.42
N ILE A 42 -30.65 4.26 -0.27
CA ILE A 42 -29.67 4.86 0.63
C ILE A 42 -29.97 4.39 2.05
N CYS A 43 -28.95 3.96 2.77
CA CYS A 43 -29.09 3.48 4.15
C CYS A 43 -29.65 4.57 5.07
N SER A 44 -30.28 4.15 6.16
CA SER A 44 -30.76 5.06 7.20
C SER A 44 -29.62 5.88 7.83
N ASP A 45 -29.95 6.97 8.52
CA ASP A 45 -28.94 7.78 9.19
C ASP A 45 -28.32 7.06 10.39
N GLU A 46 -29.05 6.15 11.04
CA GLU A 46 -28.56 5.29 12.11
C GLU A 46 -27.50 4.31 11.59
N ASP A 47 -27.75 3.69 10.44
CA ASP A 47 -26.77 2.80 9.78
C ASP A 47 -25.57 3.59 9.27
N PHE A 48 -25.81 4.76 8.68
CA PHE A 48 -24.76 5.62 8.15
C PHE A 48 -23.78 6.04 9.25
N VAL A 49 -24.28 6.61 10.38
CA VAL A 49 -23.40 7.09 11.44
C VAL A 49 -22.53 5.98 12.00
N ARG A 50 -23.06 4.77 12.17
CA ARG A 50 -22.29 3.62 12.63
C ARG A 50 -21.20 3.21 11.64
N ARG A 51 -21.56 3.12 10.36
CA ARG A 51 -20.64 2.68 9.31
C ARG A 51 -19.52 3.69 9.08
N VAL A 52 -19.84 4.98 8.93
CA VAL A 52 -18.83 6.00 8.63
C VAL A 52 -17.80 6.15 9.75
N TYR A 53 -18.17 6.02 11.02
CA TYR A 53 -17.22 5.99 12.12
C TYR A 53 -16.27 4.81 12.02
N ILE A 54 -16.78 3.61 11.79
CA ILE A 54 -15.97 2.39 11.68
C ILE A 54 -15.04 2.46 10.46
N ASP A 55 -15.53 2.89 9.31
CA ASP A 55 -14.77 2.91 8.07
C ASP A 55 -13.68 3.98 8.09
N ILE A 56 -13.92 5.14 8.70
CA ILE A 56 -12.96 6.25 8.73
C ILE A 56 -12.00 6.14 9.93
N THR A 57 -12.51 5.77 11.11
CA THR A 57 -11.75 5.82 12.36
C THR A 57 -11.38 4.45 12.95
N GLY A 58 -11.97 3.37 12.43
CA GLY A 58 -11.83 2.03 12.96
C GLY A 58 -12.57 1.79 14.29
N LEU A 59 -13.33 2.76 14.78
CA LEU A 59 -14.04 2.71 16.07
C LEU A 59 -15.52 2.97 15.87
N PRO A 60 -16.41 2.30 16.63
CA PRO A 60 -17.82 2.64 16.63
C PRO A 60 -18.05 4.01 17.29
N PRO A 61 -19.10 4.76 16.89
CA PRO A 61 -19.47 6.00 17.55
C PRO A 61 -19.95 5.75 18.99
N THR A 62 -19.73 6.72 19.86
CA THR A 62 -20.33 6.74 21.20
C THR A 62 -21.82 7.07 21.14
N VAL A 63 -22.57 6.72 22.19
CA VAL A 63 -24.00 7.06 22.28
C VAL A 63 -24.24 8.57 22.14
N ALA A 64 -23.36 9.40 22.71
CA ALA A 64 -23.44 10.85 22.61
C ALA A 64 -23.30 11.34 21.15
N GLN A 65 -22.32 10.80 20.42
CA GLN A 65 -22.09 11.12 19.00
C GLN A 65 -23.26 10.70 18.12
N VAL A 66 -23.84 9.51 18.36
CA VAL A 66 -25.03 9.05 17.63
C VAL A 66 -26.21 9.99 17.87
N ARG A 67 -26.46 10.34 19.13
CA ARG A 67 -27.55 11.26 19.47
C ARG A 67 -27.37 12.64 18.85
N GLN A 68 -26.18 13.22 18.99
CA GLN A 68 -25.84 14.51 18.38
C GLN A 68 -26.08 14.52 16.87
N PHE A 69 -25.71 13.44 16.18
CA PHE A 69 -25.91 13.32 14.73
C PHE A 69 -27.40 13.19 14.38
N LEU A 70 -28.16 12.34 15.08
CA LEU A 70 -29.57 12.08 14.76
C LEU A 70 -30.52 13.24 15.17
N GLU A 71 -30.18 13.96 16.23
CA GLU A 71 -30.95 15.10 16.74
C GLU A 71 -30.68 16.42 15.97
N SER A 72 -29.75 16.41 15.04
CA SER A 72 -29.47 17.57 14.19
C SER A 72 -30.65 17.91 13.29
N GLU A 73 -31.06 19.19 13.26
CA GLU A 73 -32.15 19.69 12.41
C GLU A 73 -31.72 19.88 10.94
N GLN A 74 -30.43 19.69 10.64
CA GLN A 74 -29.92 19.83 9.28
C GLN A 74 -30.46 18.74 8.35
N PRO A 75 -30.53 19.01 7.02
CA PRO A 75 -30.85 17.98 6.02
C PRO A 75 -29.88 16.79 6.10
N SER A 76 -30.39 15.57 5.94
CA SER A 76 -29.59 14.33 6.07
C SER A 76 -28.28 14.37 5.26
N LYS A 77 -28.33 14.83 4.01
CA LYS A 77 -27.13 14.93 3.18
C LYS A 77 -26.09 15.87 3.80
N GLN A 78 -26.47 17.04 4.23
CA GLN A 78 -25.55 18.02 4.80
C GLN A 78 -24.88 17.51 6.08
N ARG A 79 -25.64 16.94 7.01
CA ARG A 79 -25.07 16.40 8.26
C ARG A 79 -24.15 15.20 8.02
N ARG A 80 -24.41 14.38 6.97
CA ARG A 80 -23.51 13.29 6.55
C ARG A 80 -22.19 13.83 6.01
N ASP A 81 -22.24 14.82 5.13
CA ASP A 81 -21.05 15.43 4.56
C ASP A 81 -20.20 16.08 5.67
N GLU A 82 -20.82 16.86 6.57
CA GLU A 82 -20.15 17.50 7.71
C GLU A 82 -19.52 16.46 8.68
N LEU A 83 -20.19 15.33 8.92
CA LEU A 83 -19.63 14.27 9.74
C LEU A 83 -18.40 13.65 9.10
N ILE A 84 -18.42 13.38 7.80
CA ILE A 84 -17.25 12.88 7.07
C ILE A 84 -16.07 13.85 7.23
N ASP A 85 -16.30 15.14 6.99
CA ASP A 85 -15.27 16.18 7.10
C ASP A 85 -14.69 16.29 8.52
N GLN A 86 -15.52 16.08 9.57
CA GLN A 86 -15.06 16.05 10.95
C GLN A 86 -14.22 14.81 11.29
N LEU A 87 -14.55 13.66 10.71
CA LEU A 87 -13.84 12.41 10.98
C LEU A 87 -12.52 12.30 10.25
N VAL A 88 -12.46 12.76 9.01
CA VAL A 88 -11.20 12.77 8.22
C VAL A 88 -10.21 13.73 8.87
N GLY A 89 -9.02 13.22 9.20
CA GLY A 89 -7.98 14.00 9.89
C GLY A 89 -8.17 14.10 11.42
N SER A 90 -9.23 13.51 11.99
CA SER A 90 -9.39 13.40 13.44
C SER A 90 -8.27 12.58 14.08
N LYS A 91 -8.13 12.66 15.40
CA LYS A 91 -7.14 11.86 16.14
C LYS A 91 -7.35 10.37 15.91
N GLU A 92 -8.57 9.90 15.93
CA GLU A 92 -8.96 8.51 15.73
C GLU A 92 -8.66 8.05 14.30
N TYR A 93 -8.93 8.88 13.30
CA TYR A 93 -8.53 8.66 11.91
C TYR A 93 -7.01 8.46 11.80
N ILE A 94 -6.24 9.41 12.37
CA ILE A 94 -4.78 9.35 12.32
C ILE A 94 -4.25 8.06 12.96
N GLU A 95 -4.78 7.66 14.12
CA GLU A 95 -4.36 6.43 14.79
C GLU A 95 -4.74 5.18 13.97
N HIS A 96 -5.95 5.13 13.42
CA HIS A 96 -6.43 4.01 12.61
C HIS A 96 -5.56 3.78 11.38
N TRP A 97 -5.36 4.82 10.58
CA TRP A 97 -4.57 4.72 9.35
C TRP A 97 -3.08 4.56 9.60
N THR A 98 -2.56 5.09 10.71
CA THR A 98 -1.21 4.80 11.19
C THR A 98 -1.03 3.31 11.46
N ASN A 99 -1.98 2.67 12.13
CA ASN A 99 -1.90 1.24 12.42
C ASN A 99 -1.96 0.41 11.13
N ARG A 100 -2.85 0.76 10.19
CA ARG A 100 -2.92 0.10 8.86
C ARG A 100 -1.57 0.14 8.13
N TRP A 101 -0.95 1.32 8.06
CA TRP A 101 0.37 1.45 7.42
C TRP A 101 1.48 0.79 8.21
N ALA A 102 1.43 0.80 9.54
CA ALA A 102 2.39 0.12 10.39
C ALA A 102 2.36 -1.40 10.15
N ASP A 103 1.18 -1.99 9.98
CA ASP A 103 1.02 -3.41 9.65
C ASP A 103 1.59 -3.71 8.26
N LEU A 104 1.26 -2.91 7.24
CA LEU A 104 1.78 -3.07 5.88
C LEU A 104 3.31 -2.95 5.81
N LEU A 105 3.90 -2.04 6.57
CA LEU A 105 5.34 -1.85 6.68
C LEU A 105 6.01 -2.76 7.72
N GLN A 106 5.26 -3.69 8.29
CA GLN A 106 5.74 -4.69 9.25
C GLN A 106 6.44 -4.09 10.49
N VAL A 107 5.95 -2.95 10.99
CA VAL A 107 6.50 -2.29 12.17
C VAL A 107 6.37 -3.19 13.38
N ASN A 108 7.48 -3.68 13.91
CA ASN A 108 7.45 -4.52 15.11
C ASN A 108 8.75 -4.41 15.91
N ARG A 109 8.63 -4.67 17.22
CA ARG A 109 9.74 -4.60 18.19
C ARG A 109 10.77 -5.70 17.99
N LYS A 110 10.38 -6.83 17.40
CA LYS A 110 11.26 -7.98 17.17
C LYS A 110 12.43 -7.65 16.25
N PHE A 111 12.17 -6.83 15.22
CA PHE A 111 13.20 -6.44 14.25
C PHE A 111 13.78 -5.05 14.51
N LEU A 112 13.02 -4.16 15.17
CA LEU A 112 13.39 -2.76 15.31
C LEU A 112 13.78 -2.36 16.73
N GLY A 113 13.48 -3.17 17.74
CA GLY A 113 13.50 -2.76 19.13
C GLY A 113 12.35 -1.80 19.46
N GLU A 114 12.27 -1.40 20.72
CA GLU A 114 11.24 -0.46 21.18
C GLU A 114 11.38 0.89 20.48
N GLU A 115 12.58 1.49 20.58
CA GLU A 115 12.85 2.82 20.04
C GLU A 115 12.67 2.89 18.51
N GLY A 116 13.17 1.88 17.78
CA GLY A 116 13.04 1.84 16.32
C GLY A 116 11.59 1.63 15.84
N ALA A 117 10.82 0.79 16.55
CA ALA A 117 9.41 0.59 16.24
C ALA A 117 8.59 1.86 16.51
N VAL A 118 8.87 2.56 17.62
CA VAL A 118 8.23 3.84 17.94
C VAL A 118 8.62 4.91 16.93
N ALA A 119 9.90 5.00 16.53
CA ALA A 119 10.38 5.98 15.57
C ALA A 119 9.67 5.81 14.21
N LEU A 120 9.64 4.58 13.66
CA LEU A 120 8.97 4.31 12.38
C LEU A 120 7.47 4.57 12.47
N ARG A 121 6.82 4.12 13.55
CA ARG A 121 5.39 4.40 13.75
C ARG A 121 5.08 5.89 13.82
N ASN A 122 5.92 6.68 14.52
CA ASN A 122 5.74 8.12 14.61
C ASN A 122 5.94 8.82 13.27
N TRP A 123 6.88 8.38 12.44
CA TRP A 123 7.04 8.89 11.08
C TRP A 123 5.80 8.61 10.23
N ILE A 124 5.25 7.38 10.30
CA ILE A 124 3.99 7.02 9.62
C ILE A 124 2.86 7.92 10.12
N LYS A 125 2.73 8.06 11.45
CA LYS A 125 1.70 8.91 12.07
C LYS A 125 1.78 10.36 11.61
N HIS A 126 2.98 10.91 11.54
CA HIS A 126 3.20 12.26 11.03
C HIS A 126 2.79 12.37 9.56
N SER A 127 3.16 11.39 8.74
CA SER A 127 2.80 11.35 7.31
C SER A 127 1.28 11.31 7.10
N VAL A 128 0.56 10.52 7.90
CA VAL A 128 -0.91 10.46 7.88
C VAL A 128 -1.51 11.79 8.37
N ALA A 129 -1.03 12.32 9.50
CA ALA A 129 -1.55 13.55 10.10
C ALA A 129 -1.37 14.78 9.20
N THR A 130 -0.30 14.83 8.41
CA THR A 130 -0.01 15.91 7.47
C THR A 130 -0.59 15.68 6.08
N ASN A 131 -1.32 14.59 5.89
CA ASN A 131 -1.85 14.16 4.60
C ASN A 131 -0.75 14.15 3.52
N LYS A 132 0.42 13.56 3.85
CA LYS A 132 1.55 13.49 2.92
C LYS A 132 1.12 12.82 1.60
N PRO A 133 1.40 13.41 0.43
CA PRO A 133 1.10 12.78 -0.85
C PRO A 133 1.67 11.37 -0.93
N TYR A 134 0.86 10.43 -1.42
CA TYR A 134 1.21 9.00 -1.40
C TYR A 134 2.48 8.67 -2.19
N ASN A 135 2.70 9.34 -3.31
CA ASN A 135 3.94 9.23 -4.07
C ASN A 135 5.16 9.66 -3.28
N GLN A 136 5.06 10.77 -2.50
CA GLN A 136 6.15 11.20 -1.62
C GLN A 136 6.37 10.22 -0.47
N PHE A 137 5.29 9.69 0.13
CA PHE A 137 5.39 8.67 1.17
C PHE A 137 6.13 7.43 0.69
N ALA A 138 5.77 6.90 -0.48
CA ALA A 138 6.43 5.74 -1.08
C ALA A 138 7.88 6.05 -1.48
N HIS A 139 8.12 7.20 -2.10
CA HIS A 139 9.46 7.64 -2.50
C HIS A 139 10.42 7.75 -1.31
N GLU A 140 9.97 8.38 -0.21
CA GLU A 140 10.77 8.51 1.01
C GLU A 140 11.14 7.14 1.62
N ILE A 141 10.26 6.15 1.56
CA ILE A 141 10.57 4.78 2.00
C ILE A 141 11.62 4.14 1.11
N LEU A 142 11.43 4.23 -0.21
CA LEU A 142 12.27 3.55 -1.19
C LEU A 142 13.68 4.16 -1.32
N THR A 143 13.83 5.45 -1.04
CA THR A 143 15.12 6.13 -1.09
C THR A 143 15.77 6.33 0.28
N ALA A 144 15.13 5.80 1.34
CA ALA A 144 15.58 6.01 2.70
C ALA A 144 16.99 5.46 2.94
N ASN A 145 17.83 6.27 3.54
CA ASN A 145 19.20 5.94 3.95
C ASN A 145 19.51 6.55 5.32
N GLY A 146 20.64 6.20 5.92
CA GLY A 146 21.03 6.69 7.25
C GLY A 146 20.56 5.79 8.39
N SER A 147 20.58 6.34 9.60
CA SER A 147 20.21 5.61 10.82
C SER A 147 18.73 5.26 10.83
N THR A 148 18.41 4.01 11.19
CA THR A 148 17.03 3.54 11.31
C THR A 148 16.20 4.19 12.42
N ILE A 149 16.82 5.05 13.23
CA ILE A 149 16.13 5.89 14.24
C ILE A 149 16.02 7.34 13.77
N GLU A 150 17.08 7.91 13.20
CA GLU A 150 17.07 9.31 12.75
C GLU A 150 16.33 9.52 11.42
N ASN A 151 16.41 8.53 10.54
CA ASN A 151 15.62 8.44 9.32
C ASN A 151 14.77 7.15 9.38
N PRO A 152 13.65 7.17 10.10
CA PRO A 152 12.88 5.95 10.39
C PRO A 152 12.43 5.13 9.18
N PRO A 153 12.10 5.70 7.99
CA PRO A 153 11.80 4.92 6.79
C PRO A 153 12.91 3.93 6.39
N ALA A 154 14.19 4.22 6.72
CA ALA A 154 15.30 3.31 6.46
C ALA A 154 15.16 1.96 7.19
N ALA A 155 14.31 1.89 8.22
CA ALA A 155 13.98 0.65 8.92
C ALA A 155 13.31 -0.39 8.01
N TYR A 156 12.68 0.01 6.90
CA TYR A 156 12.16 -0.89 5.88
C TYR A 156 13.24 -1.87 5.39
N TYR A 157 14.44 -1.38 5.14
CA TYR A 157 15.59 -2.17 4.70
C TYR A 157 16.27 -2.97 5.82
N LYS A 158 15.97 -2.67 7.08
CA LYS A 158 16.39 -3.47 8.22
C LYS A 158 15.47 -4.68 8.42
N ILE A 159 14.15 -4.48 8.25
CA ILE A 159 13.13 -5.52 8.43
C ILE A 159 13.31 -6.61 7.38
N ILE A 160 13.41 -6.23 6.11
CA ILE A 160 13.58 -7.14 4.97
C ILE A 160 14.99 -6.96 4.42
N ARG A 161 15.77 -8.03 4.40
CA ARG A 161 17.22 -7.94 4.13
C ARG A 161 17.66 -8.53 2.80
N ASP A 162 16.97 -9.54 2.33
CA ASP A 162 17.26 -10.21 1.06
C ASP A 162 16.70 -9.39 -0.12
N PRO A 163 17.52 -9.10 -1.17
CA PRO A 163 17.10 -8.30 -2.31
C PRO A 163 15.86 -8.82 -3.03
N ALA A 164 15.75 -10.15 -3.19
CA ALA A 164 14.61 -10.76 -3.86
C ALA A 164 13.33 -10.61 -3.02
N THR A 165 13.42 -10.87 -1.72
CA THR A 165 12.30 -10.68 -0.78
C THR A 165 11.89 -9.21 -0.66
N LEU A 166 12.85 -8.27 -0.72
CA LEU A 166 12.55 -6.84 -0.78
C LEU A 166 11.79 -6.47 -2.05
N MET A 167 12.22 -6.98 -3.19
CA MET A 167 11.53 -6.78 -4.47
C MET A 167 10.10 -7.31 -4.41
N GLU A 168 9.91 -8.56 -3.97
CA GLU A 168 8.59 -9.18 -3.82
C GLU A 168 7.68 -8.35 -2.90
N ASN A 169 8.18 -7.91 -1.75
CA ASN A 169 7.42 -7.10 -0.81
C ASN A 169 7.08 -5.71 -1.38
N THR A 170 8.05 -5.06 -2.03
CA THR A 170 7.88 -3.72 -2.61
C THR A 170 6.86 -3.73 -3.74
N THR A 171 6.94 -4.68 -4.67
CA THR A 171 6.00 -4.78 -5.79
C THR A 171 4.60 -5.18 -5.32
N HIS A 172 4.51 -6.07 -4.34
CA HIS A 172 3.24 -6.44 -3.71
C HIS A 172 2.60 -5.27 -2.96
N LEU A 173 3.41 -4.50 -2.19
CA LEU A 173 2.92 -3.38 -1.38
C LEU A 173 2.48 -2.19 -2.23
N PHE A 174 3.31 -1.76 -3.17
CA PHE A 174 3.11 -0.51 -3.91
C PHE A 174 2.47 -0.69 -5.28
N LEU A 175 2.59 -1.87 -5.90
CA LEU A 175 2.07 -2.13 -7.24
C LEU A 175 0.95 -3.17 -7.26
N ALA A 176 0.71 -3.87 -6.15
CA ALA A 176 -0.18 -5.03 -6.08
C ALA A 176 0.15 -6.10 -7.14
N VAL A 177 1.44 -6.34 -7.36
CA VAL A 177 1.94 -7.38 -8.27
C VAL A 177 2.70 -8.43 -7.47
N ARG A 178 2.31 -9.70 -7.63
CA ARG A 178 2.92 -10.83 -6.94
C ARG A 178 3.91 -11.55 -7.85
N PHE A 179 5.20 -11.34 -7.60
CA PHE A 179 6.28 -11.96 -8.37
C PHE A 179 6.77 -13.31 -7.84
N ASN A 180 6.22 -13.85 -6.76
CA ASN A 180 6.74 -15.04 -6.08
C ASN A 180 6.93 -16.26 -7.00
N CYS A 181 6.01 -16.50 -7.95
CA CYS A 181 6.14 -17.60 -8.92
C CYS A 181 7.34 -17.43 -9.85
N ASN A 182 7.68 -16.17 -10.16
CA ASN A 182 8.72 -15.82 -11.12
C ASN A 182 10.14 -16.06 -10.62
N LYS A 183 10.29 -16.36 -9.34
CA LYS A 183 11.59 -16.80 -8.78
C LYS A 183 12.11 -18.07 -9.45
N CYS A 184 11.22 -19.00 -9.82
CA CYS A 184 11.59 -20.30 -10.35
C CYS A 184 11.28 -20.49 -11.84
N HIS A 185 10.26 -19.83 -12.37
CA HIS A 185 9.80 -19.97 -13.76
C HIS A 185 8.99 -18.74 -14.19
N ASP A 186 8.75 -18.58 -15.47
CA ASP A 186 7.85 -17.58 -15.98
C ASP A 186 6.43 -17.80 -15.44
N HIS A 187 5.70 -16.71 -15.17
CA HIS A 187 4.36 -16.84 -14.58
C HIS A 187 3.42 -17.60 -15.53
N PRO A 188 2.71 -18.66 -15.04
CA PRO A 188 1.95 -19.55 -15.93
C PRO A 188 0.71 -18.90 -16.55
N PHE A 189 0.21 -17.79 -16.01
CA PHE A 189 -1.03 -17.14 -16.43
C PHE A 189 -0.88 -15.63 -16.67
N GLU A 190 0.29 -15.05 -16.38
CA GLU A 190 0.53 -13.63 -16.49
C GLU A 190 1.80 -13.36 -17.32
N ARG A 191 1.97 -12.12 -17.74
CA ARG A 191 3.07 -11.72 -18.63
C ARG A 191 4.45 -11.67 -17.96
N TRP A 192 4.51 -11.85 -16.64
CA TRP A 192 5.75 -11.70 -15.89
C TRP A 192 6.70 -12.87 -16.07
N THR A 193 7.96 -12.57 -16.36
CA THR A 193 9.00 -13.57 -16.62
C THR A 193 9.96 -13.71 -15.45
N GLN A 194 10.72 -14.82 -15.44
CA GLN A 194 11.79 -15.03 -14.48
C GLN A 194 12.90 -13.98 -14.65
N ASP A 195 13.22 -13.59 -15.87
CA ASP A 195 14.24 -12.57 -16.16
C ASP A 195 13.84 -11.22 -15.55
N GLN A 196 12.57 -10.81 -15.67
CA GLN A 196 12.04 -9.60 -15.06
C GLN A 196 12.10 -9.63 -13.52
N TYR A 197 11.88 -10.81 -12.91
CA TYR A 197 12.02 -10.99 -11.46
C TYR A 197 13.43 -10.63 -10.97
N TYR A 198 14.46 -11.23 -11.60
CA TYR A 198 15.83 -11.00 -11.19
C TYR A 198 16.34 -9.59 -11.55
N SER A 199 15.89 -9.03 -12.65
CA SER A 199 16.21 -7.64 -13.04
C SER A 199 15.61 -6.63 -12.06
N LEU A 200 14.37 -6.83 -11.59
CA LEU A 200 13.79 -5.99 -10.55
C LEU A 200 14.48 -6.18 -9.19
N ALA A 201 14.82 -7.41 -8.81
CA ALA A 201 15.56 -7.70 -7.58
C ALA A 201 16.95 -7.03 -7.56
N ALA A 202 17.58 -6.87 -8.72
CA ALA A 202 18.89 -6.23 -8.87
C ALA A 202 18.90 -4.75 -8.44
N PHE A 203 17.74 -4.06 -8.42
CA PHE A 203 17.67 -2.70 -7.88
C PHE A 203 17.99 -2.65 -6.38
N PHE A 204 17.73 -3.72 -5.63
CA PHE A 204 17.94 -3.81 -4.19
C PHE A 204 19.27 -4.41 -3.77
N SER A 205 20.11 -4.84 -4.72
CA SER A 205 21.34 -5.57 -4.44
C SER A 205 22.43 -4.74 -3.75
N GLN A 206 22.38 -3.41 -3.89
CA GLN A 206 23.43 -2.50 -3.40
C GLN A 206 23.12 -1.86 -2.04
N ILE A 207 22.17 -2.42 -1.29
CA ILE A 207 21.83 -1.92 0.03
C ILE A 207 22.83 -2.40 1.07
N GLY A 208 23.70 -1.49 1.49
CA GLY A 208 24.66 -1.69 2.57
C GLY A 208 24.01 -1.46 3.95
N ARG A 209 24.51 -2.19 4.94
CA ARG A 209 24.06 -2.08 6.34
C ARG A 209 25.28 -2.15 7.24
N LYS A 210 25.37 -1.22 8.20
CA LYS A 210 26.39 -1.23 9.24
C LYS A 210 25.76 -0.86 10.57
N GLU A 211 26.39 -1.33 11.67
CA GLU A 211 25.98 -0.95 13.01
C GLU A 211 26.11 0.58 13.22
N ASP A 212 25.11 1.21 13.82
CA ASP A 212 25.21 2.62 14.19
C ASP A 212 26.19 2.78 15.34
N ALA A 213 27.20 3.65 15.16
CA ALA A 213 28.27 3.84 16.12
C ALA A 213 27.80 4.25 17.53
N ARG A 214 26.62 4.86 17.63
CA ARG A 214 26.02 5.27 18.92
C ARG A 214 25.41 4.11 19.69
N PHE A 215 25.19 2.97 19.04
CA PHE A 215 24.52 1.80 19.59
C PHE A 215 25.40 0.54 19.52
N LEU A 216 26.71 0.72 19.42
CA LEU A 216 27.69 -0.38 19.31
C LEU A 216 27.46 -1.46 20.37
N GLY A 217 27.49 -2.71 19.94
CA GLY A 217 27.32 -3.88 20.79
C GLY A 217 25.90 -4.17 21.24
N LYS A 218 24.95 -3.26 21.02
CA LYS A 218 23.52 -3.52 21.30
C LYS A 218 22.92 -4.37 20.20
N LYS A 219 22.40 -5.53 20.56
CA LYS A 219 21.82 -6.51 19.65
C LYS A 219 20.33 -6.67 19.89
N ILE A 220 19.62 -7.04 18.82
CA ILE A 220 18.21 -7.38 18.83
C ILE A 220 17.99 -8.70 18.09
N GLY A 221 16.93 -9.37 18.45
CA GLY A 221 16.61 -10.70 17.95
C GLY A 221 16.98 -11.76 18.98
N GLY A 222 16.37 -12.89 18.87
CA GLY A 222 16.57 -14.06 19.71
C GLY A 222 16.48 -15.31 18.84
N SER A 223 16.16 -16.43 19.44
CA SER A 223 16.01 -17.74 18.76
C SER A 223 15.02 -17.75 17.58
N ALA A 224 14.18 -16.75 17.47
CA ALA A 224 13.18 -16.63 16.41
C ALA A 224 13.63 -15.75 15.22
N VAL A 225 14.80 -15.14 15.29
CA VAL A 225 15.43 -14.40 14.20
C VAL A 225 16.79 -15.02 13.96
N GLU A 226 17.05 -15.48 12.75
CA GLU A 226 18.31 -16.11 12.39
C GLU A 226 19.48 -15.15 12.64
N GLY A 227 20.18 -15.39 13.73
CA GLY A 227 21.28 -14.57 14.24
C GLY A 227 20.85 -13.23 14.84
N ALA A 228 21.55 -12.76 15.88
CA ALA A 228 21.35 -11.44 16.45
C ALA A 228 21.83 -10.35 15.49
N LYS A 229 21.01 -9.31 15.27
CA LYS A 229 21.34 -8.16 14.43
C LYS A 229 21.65 -6.94 15.31
N PRO A 230 22.38 -5.92 14.82
CA PRO A 230 22.52 -4.67 15.54
C PRO A 230 21.15 -4.07 15.89
N LEU A 231 21.04 -3.47 17.09
CA LEU A 231 19.81 -2.82 17.52
C LEU A 231 19.44 -1.66 16.60
N VAL A 232 20.44 -0.86 16.21
CA VAL A 232 20.28 0.24 15.27
C VAL A 232 21.29 0.05 14.13
N GLU A 233 20.82 0.20 12.91
CA GLU A 233 21.67 0.11 11.72
C GLU A 233 21.62 1.41 10.93
N VAL A 234 22.71 1.68 10.24
CA VAL A 234 22.82 2.73 9.22
C VAL A 234 22.71 2.05 7.86
N ILE A 235 21.70 2.43 7.10
CA ILE A 235 21.43 1.97 5.75
C ILE A 235 22.16 2.91 4.77
N PHE A 236 22.81 2.36 3.73
CA PHE A 236 23.53 3.17 2.75
C PHE A 236 23.61 2.44 1.40
N ASN A 237 23.85 3.21 0.34
CA ASN A 237 24.19 2.63 -0.94
C ASN A 237 25.66 2.19 -0.91
N SER A 238 25.90 0.88 -1.01
CA SER A 238 27.26 0.32 -1.01
C SER A 238 27.99 0.48 -2.35
N GLY A 239 27.26 0.77 -3.43
CA GLY A 239 27.80 0.78 -4.80
C GLY A 239 28.23 -0.61 -5.29
N ALA A 240 28.06 -1.65 -4.47
CA ALA A 240 28.46 -3.02 -4.77
C ALA A 240 27.37 -4.02 -4.32
N GLY A 241 27.35 -5.16 -4.97
CA GLY A 241 26.37 -6.21 -4.76
C GLY A 241 25.57 -6.46 -6.03
N GLU A 242 25.37 -7.74 -6.33
CA GLU A 242 24.64 -8.17 -7.52
C GLU A 242 23.70 -9.31 -7.18
N VAL A 243 22.68 -9.49 -8.00
CA VAL A 243 21.76 -10.63 -7.95
C VAL A 243 22.11 -11.57 -9.08
N THR A 244 22.24 -12.86 -8.77
CA THR A 244 22.50 -13.89 -9.76
C THR A 244 21.19 -14.56 -10.16
N HIS A 245 20.96 -14.66 -11.46
CA HIS A 245 19.80 -15.33 -12.01
C HIS A 245 19.87 -16.85 -11.78
N LEU A 246 18.83 -17.46 -11.20
CA LEU A 246 18.85 -18.85 -10.75
C LEU A 246 19.08 -19.85 -11.90
N ARG A 247 18.48 -19.60 -13.07
CA ARG A 247 18.53 -20.52 -14.22
C ARG A 247 19.81 -20.38 -15.02
N THR A 248 20.25 -19.14 -15.27
CA THR A 248 21.41 -18.88 -16.15
C THR A 248 22.73 -18.79 -15.40
N SER A 249 22.68 -18.58 -14.08
CA SER A 249 23.85 -18.27 -13.24
C SER A 249 24.58 -16.99 -13.62
N GLU A 250 23.98 -16.15 -14.45
CA GLU A 250 24.52 -14.85 -14.85
C GLU A 250 24.07 -13.76 -13.87
N VAL A 251 24.83 -12.66 -13.83
CA VAL A 251 24.46 -11.48 -13.06
C VAL A 251 23.30 -10.77 -13.77
N ALA A 252 22.21 -10.56 -13.05
CA ALA A 252 21.06 -9.85 -13.56
C ALA A 252 21.30 -8.33 -13.51
N ALA A 253 21.25 -7.68 -14.66
CA ALA A 253 21.26 -6.22 -14.73
C ALA A 253 19.90 -5.64 -14.30
N PRO A 254 19.87 -4.51 -13.54
CA PRO A 254 18.61 -3.88 -13.19
C PRO A 254 17.88 -3.34 -14.44
N SER A 255 16.64 -3.74 -14.62
CA SER A 255 15.76 -3.21 -15.66
C SER A 255 14.31 -3.26 -15.23
N PHE A 256 13.49 -2.36 -15.79
CA PHE A 256 12.06 -2.32 -15.53
C PHE A 256 11.32 -3.34 -16.42
N PRO A 257 10.19 -3.90 -15.94
CA PRO A 257 9.48 -4.97 -16.64
C PRO A 257 8.66 -4.49 -17.84
N TYR A 258 8.56 -3.18 -18.06
CA TYR A 258 7.91 -2.54 -19.22
C TYR A 258 8.58 -1.20 -19.53
N GLU A 259 8.31 -0.69 -20.72
CA GLU A 259 8.88 0.56 -21.21
C GLU A 259 8.62 1.71 -20.24
N HIS A 260 9.64 2.45 -19.93
CA HIS A 260 9.62 3.63 -19.09
C HIS A 260 10.67 4.61 -19.60
N GLU A 261 10.30 5.86 -19.79
CA GLU A 261 11.27 6.90 -20.09
C GLU A 261 12.10 7.18 -18.84
N ASP A 262 13.37 6.73 -18.85
CA ASP A 262 14.32 7.04 -17.78
C ASP A 262 14.75 8.52 -17.89
N THR A 263 14.08 9.37 -17.11
CA THR A 263 14.31 10.82 -17.09
C THR A 263 15.42 11.25 -16.12
N ILE A 264 16.00 10.31 -15.34
CA ILE A 264 16.90 10.66 -14.23
C ILE A 264 18.38 10.29 -14.45
N GLY A 265 18.79 9.93 -15.64
CA GLY A 265 20.20 9.73 -15.98
C GLY A 265 20.86 8.46 -15.40
N GLU A 266 22.01 8.07 -15.98
CA GLU A 266 22.63 6.78 -15.69
C GLU A 266 23.35 6.70 -14.34
N GLU A 267 23.87 7.80 -13.82
CA GLU A 267 24.68 7.83 -12.58
C GLU A 267 23.88 7.83 -11.28
N VAL A 268 22.55 7.86 -11.37
CA VAL A 268 21.68 7.89 -10.20
C VAL A 268 21.64 6.51 -9.53
N PRO A 269 21.63 6.44 -8.18
CA PRO A 269 21.53 5.17 -7.45
C PRO A 269 20.35 4.31 -7.89
N ARG A 270 20.52 2.98 -7.88
CA ARG A 270 19.48 2.01 -8.30
C ARG A 270 18.15 2.22 -7.58
N LEU A 271 18.18 2.47 -6.26
CA LEU A 271 16.94 2.70 -5.48
C LEU A 271 16.23 3.99 -5.85
N GLU A 272 16.96 5.04 -6.21
CA GLU A 272 16.36 6.29 -6.68
C GLU A 272 15.65 6.10 -8.02
N LYS A 273 16.27 5.37 -8.96
CA LYS A 273 15.65 4.98 -10.23
C LYS A 273 14.37 4.18 -10.00
N LEU A 274 14.43 3.19 -9.11
CA LEU A 274 13.29 2.36 -8.76
C LEU A 274 12.16 3.19 -8.14
N ALA A 275 12.49 4.07 -7.19
CA ALA A 275 11.52 4.93 -6.53
C ALA A 275 10.81 5.86 -7.53
N HIS A 276 11.59 6.47 -8.42
CA HIS A 276 11.06 7.32 -9.49
C HIS A 276 10.11 6.53 -10.41
N TRP A 277 10.52 5.35 -10.86
CA TRP A 277 9.69 4.50 -11.69
C TRP A 277 8.39 4.07 -10.99
N ILE A 278 8.47 3.61 -9.72
CA ILE A 278 7.30 3.18 -8.97
C ILE A 278 6.31 4.33 -8.79
N THR A 279 6.81 5.52 -8.43
CA THR A 279 5.96 6.68 -8.08
C THR A 279 5.63 7.59 -9.23
N SER A 280 6.06 7.25 -10.46
CA SER A 280 5.73 7.99 -11.67
C SER A 280 4.22 8.02 -11.91
N SER A 281 3.72 9.14 -12.44
CA SER A 281 2.33 9.28 -12.90
C SER A 281 1.97 8.28 -14.01
N ASP A 282 2.98 7.82 -14.76
CA ASP A 282 2.81 6.87 -15.87
C ASP A 282 2.74 5.42 -15.39
N ASN A 283 3.07 5.17 -14.12
CA ASN A 283 2.97 3.85 -13.53
C ASN A 283 1.53 3.55 -13.08
N GLN A 284 0.78 2.92 -13.97
CA GLN A 284 -0.64 2.59 -13.75
C GLN A 284 -0.86 1.67 -12.54
N TYR A 285 0.10 0.79 -12.22
CA TYR A 285 -0.02 -0.13 -11.09
C TYR A 285 0.04 0.61 -9.75
N PHE A 286 0.86 1.65 -9.63
CA PHE A 286 1.02 2.40 -8.39
C PHE A 286 -0.30 3.05 -7.94
N ALA A 287 -0.92 3.82 -8.82
CA ALA A 287 -2.21 4.46 -8.53
C ALA A 287 -3.33 3.42 -8.35
N SER A 288 -3.41 2.41 -9.24
CA SER A 288 -4.43 1.38 -9.20
C SER A 288 -4.36 0.54 -7.93
N SER A 289 -3.16 0.17 -7.46
CA SER A 289 -2.97 -0.62 -6.24
C SER A 289 -3.47 0.12 -5.00
N TYR A 290 -3.17 1.41 -4.91
CA TYR A 290 -3.61 2.23 -3.79
C TYR A 290 -5.13 2.44 -3.77
N VAL A 291 -5.70 2.80 -4.92
CA VAL A 291 -7.16 2.97 -5.07
C VAL A 291 -7.89 1.66 -4.76
N ASN A 292 -7.44 0.54 -5.31
CA ASN A 292 -8.05 -0.77 -5.06
C ASN A 292 -8.01 -1.16 -3.58
N ARG A 293 -6.90 -0.87 -2.90
CA ARG A 293 -6.74 -1.13 -1.47
C ARG A 293 -7.67 -0.25 -0.62
N LEU A 294 -7.74 1.05 -0.91
CA LEU A 294 -8.67 1.95 -0.21
C LEU A 294 -10.12 1.53 -0.45
N TRP A 295 -10.47 1.19 -1.68
CA TRP A 295 -11.79 0.69 -2.02
C TRP A 295 -12.16 -0.56 -1.21
N GLY A 296 -11.23 -1.53 -1.16
CA GLY A 296 -11.43 -2.74 -0.36
C GLY A 296 -11.59 -2.47 1.14
N TYR A 297 -10.90 -1.48 1.69
CA TYR A 297 -11.05 -1.09 3.09
C TYR A 297 -12.40 -0.43 3.38
N MET A 298 -12.96 0.34 2.43
CA MET A 298 -14.24 1.01 2.59
C MET A 298 -15.45 0.11 2.29
N PHE A 299 -15.32 -0.81 1.33
CA PHE A 299 -16.44 -1.62 0.85
C PHE A 299 -16.32 -3.12 1.17
N GLY A 300 -15.23 -3.54 1.81
CA GLY A 300 -14.99 -4.93 2.20
C GLY A 300 -14.48 -5.85 1.08
N VAL A 301 -14.55 -5.39 -0.18
CA VAL A 301 -14.01 -6.08 -1.38
C VAL A 301 -13.36 -5.06 -2.29
N GLY A 302 -12.27 -5.43 -2.98
CA GLY A 302 -11.62 -4.58 -3.97
C GLY A 302 -12.43 -4.44 -5.26
N ILE A 303 -12.09 -3.46 -6.08
CA ILE A 303 -12.57 -3.41 -7.48
C ILE A 303 -11.96 -4.59 -8.24
N ILE A 304 -10.72 -4.93 -7.90
CA ILE A 304 -9.99 -6.11 -8.38
C ILE A 304 -9.68 -7.00 -7.17
N GLU A 305 -9.96 -8.30 -7.29
CA GLU A 305 -9.70 -9.29 -6.26
C GLU A 305 -8.70 -10.36 -6.75
N PRO A 306 -7.75 -10.80 -5.92
CA PRO A 306 -7.43 -10.29 -4.57
C PRO A 306 -6.98 -8.82 -4.58
N ILE A 307 -7.24 -8.11 -3.47
CA ILE A 307 -7.02 -6.66 -3.32
C ILE A 307 -5.57 -6.21 -3.60
N ASP A 308 -4.65 -7.13 -3.49
CA ASP A 308 -3.20 -6.95 -3.61
C ASP A 308 -2.58 -7.79 -4.75
N ASP A 309 -3.39 -8.17 -5.75
CA ASP A 309 -2.98 -8.98 -6.90
C ASP A 309 -3.66 -8.47 -8.17
N ILE A 310 -3.20 -7.33 -8.65
CA ILE A 310 -3.65 -6.75 -9.92
C ILE A 310 -2.97 -7.50 -11.05
N ARG A 311 -3.75 -8.32 -11.71
CA ARG A 311 -3.26 -9.16 -12.82
C ARG A 311 -3.12 -8.35 -14.10
N ALA A 312 -2.05 -8.65 -14.84
CA ALA A 312 -1.72 -8.01 -16.11
C ALA A 312 -2.57 -8.55 -17.27
#